data_8143cb4a6f4620fe109408481fcfa8c2
#
_entry.id   8143cb4a6f4620fe109408481fcfa8c2
#
_cell.length_a   1.000
_cell.length_b   1.000
_cell.length_c   1.000
_cell.angle_alpha   90.00
_cell.angle_beta   90.00
_cell.angle_gamma   90.00
#
_symmetry.space_group_name_H-M   'P 1'
#
loop_
_entity.id
_entity.type
_entity.pdbx_description
1 polymer ?
#
loop_
_entity_poly.entity_id
_entity_poly.type
_entity_poly.pdbx_seq_one_letter_code
_entity_poly.pdbx_strand_id
1 'polypeptide(L)'
;MGDESIIARLDSFSSSAAEKSYSFAGVQGQIVAYTTEDVVPALEEVQSAVDNGLYAVGFLSYEAASGLTPYLRTFKRVDAPLVYFVFFAERKQIEAGTGLPKTCQFADSWDQTVKFEDYEKALKKIRFYLQSGETYQVNYTYRLQ
;
A
#
# COMPACT_ATOMS: atom_id res chain seq x y z
N MET A 1 -25.17 17.18 14.12
CA MET A 1 -24.84 15.83 13.65
C MET A 1 -23.64 16.03 12.78
N GLY A 2 -22.46 15.70 13.31
CA GLY A 2 -21.21 15.86 12.57
C GLY A 2 -21.20 14.89 11.42
N ASP A 3 -21.00 15.42 10.25
CA ASP A 3 -20.66 14.68 9.06
C ASP A 3 -19.34 13.95 9.37
N GLU A 4 -19.40 12.63 9.55
CA GLU A 4 -18.20 11.79 9.59
C GLU A 4 -17.64 11.74 8.16
N SER A 5 -17.11 12.87 7.73
CA SER A 5 -16.43 12.95 6.44
C SER A 5 -15.27 11.99 6.46
N ILE A 6 -15.17 11.13 5.44
CA ILE A 6 -14.01 10.29 5.22
C ILE A 6 -12.78 11.20 5.27
N ILE A 7 -11.87 10.90 6.17
CA ILE A 7 -10.59 11.59 6.31
C ILE A 7 -9.50 10.60 6.01
N ALA A 8 -8.62 10.96 5.09
CA ALA A 8 -7.37 10.22 4.91
C ALA A 8 -6.26 10.94 5.68
N ARG A 9 -5.31 10.16 6.17
CA ARG A 9 -4.19 10.67 6.94
C ARG A 9 -2.91 9.93 6.55
N LEU A 10 -1.84 10.69 6.38
CA LEU A 10 -0.50 10.17 6.13
C LEU A 10 0.44 10.73 7.21
N ASP A 11 0.96 9.86 8.06
CA ASP A 11 1.90 10.22 9.11
C ASP A 11 3.33 9.83 8.71
N SER A 12 4.25 10.78 8.79
CA SER A 12 5.67 10.54 8.74
C SER A 12 6.26 10.71 10.14
N PHE A 13 6.91 9.67 10.64
CA PHE A 13 7.63 9.66 11.91
C PHE A 13 9.15 9.85 11.72
N SER A 14 9.55 10.32 10.54
CA SER A 14 10.95 10.63 10.24
C SER A 14 11.42 11.83 11.05
N SER A 15 12.68 11.79 11.46
CA SER A 15 13.37 12.94 12.08
C SER A 15 13.76 14.03 11.05
N SER A 16 13.55 13.78 9.76
CA SER A 16 13.83 14.73 8.69
C SER A 16 12.78 15.84 8.66
N ALA A 17 13.20 17.09 8.75
CA ALA A 17 12.32 18.25 8.60
C ALA A 17 11.64 18.37 7.23
N ALA A 18 12.12 17.62 6.22
CA ALA A 18 11.55 17.58 4.88
C ALA A 18 10.29 16.70 4.81
N GLU A 19 10.16 15.70 5.69
CA GLU A 19 9.03 14.79 5.71
C GLU A 19 7.94 15.31 6.65
N LYS A 20 6.75 15.51 6.11
CA LYS A 20 5.62 16.12 6.80
C LYS A 20 4.44 15.16 6.83
N SER A 21 3.64 15.25 7.88
CA SER A 21 2.37 14.55 8.01
C SER A 21 1.22 15.41 7.48
N TYR A 22 0.23 14.76 6.89
CA TYR A 22 -0.91 15.42 6.29
C TYR A 22 -2.22 14.72 6.62
N SER A 23 -3.28 15.54 6.79
CA SER A 23 -4.67 15.09 6.75
C SER A 23 -5.36 15.61 5.50
N PHE A 24 -6.32 14.85 5.00
CA PHE A 24 -7.09 15.15 3.78
C PHE A 24 -8.58 15.12 4.13
N ALA A 25 -9.32 16.08 3.61
CA ALA A 25 -10.75 16.25 3.85
C ALA A 25 -11.46 16.75 2.58
N GLY A 26 -12.80 16.78 2.63
CA GLY A 26 -13.61 17.22 1.49
C GLY A 26 -13.57 16.24 0.33
N VAL A 27 -14.11 15.03 0.55
CA VAL A 27 -14.18 13.98 -0.49
C VAL A 27 -14.95 14.50 -1.71
N GLN A 28 -14.33 14.40 -2.89
CA GLN A 28 -14.90 14.78 -4.19
C GLN A 28 -15.29 13.58 -5.04
N GLY A 29 -14.76 12.39 -4.72
CA GLY A 29 -15.03 11.16 -5.43
C GLY A 29 -14.02 10.08 -5.10
N GLN A 30 -14.18 8.95 -5.77
CA GLN A 30 -13.24 7.84 -5.68
C GLN A 30 -13.18 7.09 -6.99
N ILE A 31 -12.08 6.40 -7.24
CA ILE A 31 -11.94 5.46 -8.34
C ILE A 31 -11.50 4.09 -7.82
N VAL A 32 -12.07 3.03 -8.41
CA VAL A 32 -11.79 1.64 -8.04
C VAL A 32 -11.66 0.81 -9.32
N ALA A 33 -10.58 0.05 -9.46
CA ALA A 33 -10.42 -0.93 -10.53
C ALA A 33 -10.22 -2.33 -9.96
N TYR A 34 -10.91 -3.31 -10.53
CA TYR A 34 -10.82 -4.72 -10.15
C TYR A 34 -10.21 -5.60 -11.23
N THR A 35 -10.13 -5.11 -12.46
CA THR A 35 -9.57 -5.86 -13.59
C THR A 35 -8.25 -5.24 -14.06
N THR A 36 -7.41 -6.02 -14.69
CA THR A 36 -6.12 -5.57 -15.23
C THR A 36 -6.28 -4.54 -16.34
N GLU A 37 -7.37 -4.66 -17.11
CA GLU A 37 -7.72 -3.77 -18.21
C GLU A 37 -8.09 -2.37 -17.73
N ASP A 38 -8.62 -2.27 -16.49
CA ASP A 38 -9.07 -1.01 -15.90
C ASP A 38 -7.94 -0.28 -15.15
N VAL A 39 -6.78 -0.91 -14.95
CA VAL A 39 -5.68 -0.31 -14.16
C VAL A 39 -5.18 0.99 -14.79
N VAL A 40 -4.83 0.98 -16.06
CA VAL A 40 -4.31 2.16 -16.75
C VAL A 40 -5.37 3.25 -16.85
N PRO A 41 -6.62 2.98 -17.31
CA PRO A 41 -7.69 3.99 -17.31
C PRO A 41 -7.94 4.62 -15.93
N ALA A 42 -7.93 3.80 -14.86
CA ALA A 42 -8.09 4.32 -13.50
C ALA A 42 -6.95 5.27 -13.10
N LEU A 43 -5.71 4.96 -13.46
CA LEU A 43 -4.57 5.82 -13.17
C LEU A 43 -4.58 7.12 -13.98
N GLU A 44 -5.07 7.08 -15.23
CA GLU A 44 -5.28 8.28 -16.06
C GLU A 44 -6.34 9.20 -15.43
N GLU A 45 -7.41 8.63 -14.86
CA GLU A 45 -8.41 9.40 -14.12
C GLU A 45 -7.83 10.00 -12.83
N VAL A 46 -7.00 9.25 -12.09
CA VAL A 46 -6.27 9.78 -10.92
C VAL A 46 -5.39 10.96 -11.33
N GLN A 47 -4.64 10.84 -12.43
CA GLN A 47 -3.79 11.92 -12.93
C GLN A 47 -4.62 13.15 -13.31
N SER A 48 -5.73 12.94 -14.03
CA SER A 48 -6.65 14.02 -14.39
C SER A 48 -7.21 14.75 -13.18
N ALA A 49 -7.60 14.02 -12.12
CA ALA A 49 -8.10 14.63 -10.89
C ALA A 49 -7.02 15.48 -10.20
N VAL A 50 -5.78 15.01 -10.17
CA VAL A 50 -4.64 15.75 -9.61
C VAL A 50 -4.32 16.99 -10.45
N ASP A 51 -4.33 16.89 -11.77
CA ASP A 51 -4.11 18.03 -12.67
C ASP A 51 -5.19 19.10 -12.52
N ASN A 52 -6.40 18.72 -12.13
CA ASN A 52 -7.49 19.61 -11.78
C ASN A 52 -7.43 20.15 -10.33
N GLY A 53 -6.34 19.92 -9.61
CA GLY A 53 -6.07 20.48 -8.30
C GLY A 53 -6.59 19.69 -7.11
N LEU A 54 -7.08 18.47 -7.30
CA LEU A 54 -7.46 17.57 -6.22
C LEU A 54 -6.24 16.83 -5.65
N TYR A 55 -6.39 16.32 -4.44
CA TYR A 55 -5.44 15.41 -3.82
C TYR A 55 -5.97 13.99 -3.91
N ALA A 56 -5.15 13.07 -4.43
CA ALA A 56 -5.49 11.67 -4.52
C ALA A 56 -4.75 10.87 -3.44
N VAL A 57 -5.49 10.12 -2.63
CA VAL A 57 -4.93 9.24 -1.61
C VAL A 57 -5.51 7.84 -1.77
N GLY A 58 -4.64 6.84 -1.88
CA GLY A 58 -5.08 5.48 -2.13
C GLY A 58 -3.92 4.51 -2.27
N PHE A 59 -4.15 3.42 -2.99
CA PHE A 59 -3.13 2.41 -3.22
C PHE A 59 -3.29 1.72 -4.59
N LEU A 60 -2.19 1.14 -5.04
CA LEU A 60 -2.17 0.07 -6.04
C LEU A 60 -1.82 -1.23 -5.33
N SER A 61 -2.57 -2.30 -5.61
CA SER A 61 -2.18 -3.63 -5.17
C SER A 61 -0.97 -4.13 -5.96
N TYR A 62 -0.24 -5.08 -5.41
CA TYR A 62 0.85 -5.74 -6.12
C TYR A 62 0.38 -6.37 -7.44
N GLU A 63 -0.82 -6.89 -7.46
CA GLU A 63 -1.44 -7.54 -8.60
C GLU A 63 -1.79 -6.58 -9.74
N ALA A 64 -1.86 -5.27 -9.50
CA ALA A 64 -2.05 -4.26 -10.54
C ALA A 64 -0.88 -4.23 -11.55
N ALA A 65 0.28 -4.76 -11.19
CA ALA A 65 1.46 -4.77 -12.05
C ALA A 65 1.20 -5.44 -13.42
N SER A 66 0.37 -6.48 -13.48
CA SER A 66 0.01 -7.13 -14.75
C SER A 66 -0.90 -6.28 -15.64
N GLY A 67 -1.57 -5.27 -15.10
CA GLY A 67 -2.32 -4.27 -15.87
C GLY A 67 -1.43 -3.14 -16.42
N LEU A 68 -0.25 -2.93 -15.81
CA LEU A 68 0.71 -1.92 -16.27
C LEU A 68 1.59 -2.43 -17.42
N THR A 69 1.89 -3.71 -17.45
CA THR A 69 2.71 -4.32 -18.49
C THR A 69 2.41 -5.81 -18.66
N PRO A 70 2.33 -6.31 -19.92
CA PRO A 70 2.04 -7.72 -20.19
C PRO A 70 3.18 -8.68 -19.79
N TYR A 71 4.36 -8.15 -19.47
CA TYR A 71 5.51 -8.97 -19.08
C TYR A 71 5.49 -9.37 -17.61
N LEU A 72 4.71 -8.67 -16.77
CA LEU A 72 4.55 -9.00 -15.35
C LEU A 72 3.33 -9.91 -15.17
N ARG A 73 3.54 -11.03 -14.49
CA ARG A 73 2.48 -11.98 -14.14
C ARG A 73 2.27 -11.97 -12.64
N THR A 74 1.03 -11.77 -12.23
CA THR A 74 0.63 -11.80 -10.83
C THR A 74 -0.46 -12.83 -10.61
N PHE A 75 -0.63 -13.26 -9.35
CA PHE A 75 -1.76 -14.11 -9.00
C PHE A 75 -3.05 -13.29 -9.02
N LYS A 76 -4.12 -13.87 -9.58
CA LYS A 76 -5.42 -13.22 -9.57
C LYS A 76 -5.98 -13.22 -8.15
N ARG A 77 -6.20 -12.04 -7.56
CA ARG A 77 -6.98 -11.86 -6.34
C ARG A 77 -8.41 -11.49 -6.71
N VAL A 78 -9.37 -12.06 -5.97
CA VAL A 78 -10.80 -11.90 -6.29
C VAL A 78 -11.48 -10.88 -5.36
N ASP A 79 -10.84 -10.58 -4.22
CA ASP A 79 -11.50 -9.96 -3.05
C ASP A 79 -10.94 -8.58 -2.70
N ALA A 80 -10.00 -8.04 -3.49
CA ALA A 80 -9.44 -6.72 -3.25
C ALA A 80 -9.27 -5.96 -4.58
N PRO A 81 -9.48 -4.65 -4.58
CA PRO A 81 -9.25 -3.84 -5.77
C PRO A 81 -7.78 -3.82 -6.16
N LEU A 82 -7.53 -3.72 -7.47
CA LEU A 82 -6.19 -3.49 -8.03
C LEU A 82 -5.76 -2.04 -7.86
N VAL A 83 -6.69 -1.12 -8.04
CA VAL A 83 -6.52 0.32 -7.84
C VAL A 83 -7.65 0.81 -6.95
N TYR A 84 -7.33 1.62 -5.95
CA TYR A 84 -8.29 2.34 -5.13
C TYR A 84 -7.73 3.69 -4.75
N PHE A 85 -8.39 4.77 -5.16
CA PHE A 85 -8.06 6.13 -4.76
C PHE A 85 -9.32 6.92 -4.40
N VAL A 86 -9.19 7.77 -3.38
CA VAL A 86 -10.18 8.77 -2.99
C VAL A 86 -9.61 10.14 -3.30
N PHE A 87 -10.44 11.02 -3.87
CA PHE A 87 -10.09 12.38 -4.22
C PHE A 87 -10.57 13.35 -3.14
N PHE A 88 -9.70 14.26 -2.75
CA PHE A 88 -9.95 15.25 -1.70
C PHE A 88 -9.72 16.66 -2.20
N ALA A 89 -10.59 17.59 -1.79
CA ALA A 89 -10.42 19.02 -2.08
C ALA A 89 -9.40 19.69 -1.17
N GLU A 90 -9.17 19.16 0.04
CA GLU A 90 -8.40 19.82 1.07
C GLU A 90 -7.25 18.95 1.58
N ARG A 91 -6.09 19.59 1.80
CA ARG A 91 -4.93 19.00 2.47
C ARG A 91 -4.44 19.96 3.55
N LYS A 92 -4.24 19.45 4.75
CA LYS A 92 -3.71 20.21 5.88
C LYS A 92 -2.48 19.51 6.44
N GLN A 93 -1.40 20.26 6.68
CA GLN A 93 -0.27 19.73 7.41
C GLN A 93 -0.64 19.56 8.89
N ILE A 94 -0.27 18.43 9.47
CA ILE A 94 -0.53 18.06 10.87
C ILE A 94 0.76 17.61 11.54
N GLU A 95 0.73 17.48 12.86
CA GLU A 95 1.78 16.83 13.63
C GLU A 95 1.56 15.31 13.62
N ALA A 96 2.64 14.55 13.40
CA ALA A 96 2.60 13.09 13.37
C ALA A 96 2.07 12.52 14.68
N GLY A 97 1.23 11.49 14.59
CA GLY A 97 0.66 10.81 15.75
C GLY A 97 -0.45 11.56 16.50
N THR A 98 -0.73 12.83 16.17
CA THR A 98 -1.79 13.59 16.82
C THR A 98 -3.17 12.99 16.55
N GLY A 99 -3.95 12.69 17.61
CA GLY A 99 -5.29 12.11 17.48
C GLY A 99 -5.32 10.62 17.15
N LEU A 100 -4.19 9.95 17.06
CA LEU A 100 -4.16 8.48 16.97
C LEU A 100 -4.50 7.85 18.33
N PRO A 101 -5.13 6.67 18.36
CA PRO A 101 -5.36 5.94 19.60
C PRO A 101 -4.02 5.65 20.28
N LYS A 102 -3.94 5.93 21.58
CA LYS A 102 -2.71 5.73 22.37
C LYS A 102 -2.36 4.27 22.61
N THR A 103 -3.32 3.38 22.39
CA THR A 103 -3.16 1.94 22.60
C THR A 103 -3.70 1.22 21.36
N CYS A 104 -2.88 0.36 20.77
CA CYS A 104 -3.32 -0.66 19.82
C CYS A 104 -3.45 -1.98 20.57
N GLN A 105 -4.56 -2.67 20.43
CA GLN A 105 -4.65 -4.08 20.82
C GLN A 105 -4.00 -4.90 19.71
N PHE A 106 -2.88 -5.53 20.04
CA PHE A 106 -2.27 -6.54 19.18
C PHE A 106 -2.80 -7.91 19.56
N ALA A 107 -2.82 -8.83 18.61
CA ALA A 107 -3.08 -10.22 18.93
C ALA A 107 -1.99 -10.75 19.88
N ASP A 108 -2.41 -11.50 20.91
CA ASP A 108 -1.48 -12.08 21.90
C ASP A 108 -0.57 -13.15 21.29
N SER A 109 -0.99 -13.74 20.16
CA SER A 109 -0.23 -14.74 19.41
C SER A 109 -0.49 -14.62 17.92
N TRP A 110 0.48 -15.06 17.13
CA TRP A 110 0.40 -15.12 15.69
C TRP A 110 0.81 -16.51 15.21
N ASP A 111 -0.04 -17.15 14.41
CA ASP A 111 0.29 -18.41 13.78
C ASP A 111 1.17 -18.18 12.54
N GLN A 112 2.29 -18.90 12.49
CA GLN A 112 3.19 -18.82 11.34
C GLN A 112 2.72 -19.76 10.24
N THR A 113 2.58 -19.24 9.02
CA THR A 113 2.20 -20.06 7.84
C THR A 113 3.34 -20.93 7.32
N VAL A 114 4.57 -20.70 7.78
CA VAL A 114 5.80 -21.43 7.41
C VAL A 114 6.42 -22.01 8.66
N LYS A 115 6.72 -23.32 8.66
CA LYS A 115 7.45 -23.98 9.76
C LYS A 115 8.89 -23.50 9.79
N PHE A 116 9.48 -23.49 10.99
CA PHE A 116 10.85 -23.03 11.17
C PHE A 116 11.87 -23.81 10.32
N GLU A 117 11.71 -25.13 10.18
CA GLU A 117 12.61 -25.96 9.36
C GLU A 117 12.55 -25.56 7.87
N ASP A 118 11.38 -25.20 7.35
CA ASP A 118 11.22 -24.79 5.95
C ASP A 118 11.76 -23.38 5.73
N TYR A 119 11.59 -22.49 6.72
CA TYR A 119 12.23 -21.19 6.76
C TYR A 119 13.77 -21.32 6.71
N GLU A 120 14.34 -22.17 7.54
CA GLU A 120 15.79 -22.39 7.58
C GLU A 120 16.33 -22.95 6.26
N LYS A 121 15.62 -23.91 5.64
CA LYS A 121 15.96 -24.43 4.30
C LYS A 121 15.93 -23.33 3.25
N ALA A 122 14.90 -22.47 3.25
CA ALA A 122 14.78 -21.36 2.32
C ALA A 122 15.96 -20.38 2.48
N LEU A 123 16.31 -20.01 3.71
CA LEU A 123 17.46 -19.14 3.97
C LEU A 123 18.81 -19.75 3.52
N LYS A 124 19.03 -21.04 3.73
CA LYS A 124 20.23 -21.74 3.25
C LYS A 124 20.32 -21.68 1.73
N LYS A 125 19.19 -21.89 1.01
CA LYS A 125 19.12 -21.81 -0.44
C LYS A 125 19.34 -20.38 -0.97
N ILE A 126 18.77 -19.38 -0.31
CA ILE A 126 18.97 -17.96 -0.63
C ILE A 126 20.45 -17.59 -0.49
N ARG A 127 21.08 -17.96 0.63
CA ARG A 127 22.52 -17.72 0.84
C ARG A 127 23.38 -18.36 -0.24
N PHE A 128 23.06 -19.58 -0.64
CA PHE A 128 23.75 -20.24 -1.74
C PHE A 128 23.66 -19.44 -3.04
N TYR A 129 22.46 -18.97 -3.42
CA TYR A 129 22.26 -18.19 -4.63
C TYR A 129 22.96 -16.83 -4.59
N LEU A 130 22.99 -16.18 -3.42
CA LEU A 130 23.76 -14.95 -3.24
C LEU A 130 25.27 -15.18 -3.39
N GLN A 131 25.80 -16.27 -2.82
CA GLN A 131 27.23 -16.62 -2.89
C GLN A 131 27.66 -17.05 -4.29
N SER A 132 26.77 -17.72 -5.04
CA SER A 132 27.06 -18.16 -6.42
C SER A 132 26.85 -17.05 -7.46
N GLY A 133 26.38 -15.87 -7.06
CA GLY A 133 26.12 -14.76 -7.97
C GLY A 133 24.84 -14.92 -8.83
N GLU A 134 23.97 -15.88 -8.51
CA GLU A 134 22.70 -16.09 -9.19
C GLU A 134 21.72 -14.92 -8.94
N THR A 135 21.84 -14.29 -7.79
CA THR A 135 21.08 -13.09 -7.41
C THR A 135 21.89 -12.24 -6.44
N TYR A 136 21.63 -10.95 -6.40
CA TYR A 136 22.29 -10.02 -5.49
C TYR A 136 21.42 -9.62 -4.28
N GLN A 137 20.11 -9.83 -4.37
CA GLN A 137 19.15 -9.55 -3.29
C GLN A 137 17.94 -10.45 -3.39
N VAL A 138 17.44 -10.90 -2.24
CA VAL A 138 16.16 -11.63 -2.11
C VAL A 138 15.38 -11.09 -0.92
N ASN A 139 14.13 -10.74 -1.14
CA ASN A 139 13.16 -10.46 -0.09
C ASN A 139 12.34 -11.74 0.18
N TYR A 140 12.49 -12.32 1.35
CA TYR A 140 11.76 -13.52 1.74
C TYR A 140 10.71 -13.15 2.79
N THR A 141 9.45 -13.38 2.44
CA THR A 141 8.30 -13.03 3.29
C THR A 141 7.37 -14.22 3.47
N TYR A 142 6.67 -14.29 4.59
CA TYR A 142 5.58 -15.22 4.86
C TYR A 142 4.52 -14.55 5.70
N ARG A 143 3.31 -15.15 5.76
CA ARG A 143 2.18 -14.58 6.49
C ARG A 143 2.21 -15.03 7.95
N LEU A 144 1.83 -14.11 8.83
CA LEU A 144 1.36 -14.37 10.18
C LEU A 144 -0.17 -14.26 10.18
N GLN A 145 -0.86 -15.17 10.83
CA GLN A 145 -2.33 -15.23 10.94
C GLN A 145 -2.76 -15.21 12.38
#